data_b58cc7e345536cae7812d65fc25f76f7
#
_entry.id   b58cc7e345536cae7812d65fc25f76f7
#
_cell.length_a   1.000
_cell.length_b   1.000
_cell.length_c   1.000
_cell.angle_alpha   90.00
_cell.angle_beta   90.00
_cell.angle_gamma   90.00
#
_symmetry.space_group_name_H-M   'P 1'
#
loop_
_entity.id
_entity.type
_entity.pdbx_description
1 polymer ?
#
loop_
_entity_poly.entity_id
_entity_poly.type
_entity_poly.pdbx_seq_one_letter_code
_entity_poly.pdbx_strand_id
1 'polypeptide(L)'
;MLTKTLLRSDVMRVVDYRCSASPGQKPFTEMHSGYSISYVRKGSFGYNSRGVSHELVAGSVLLGYPQDEFMCTHDHHVCGDECLAFHLSPGFVDLIENDRRLWQTGSLPPLPELMVLGELAQAAADGRSDIGLDEAGIWLAARMAQVASPRKSNASITTSQERKRAVEAAMWIHTHSHENLALKHVARQVGLSAFHFLRMFSRVIGVTPHQYLVRSRLARAARLLAQDEQTVTHIALDVGFADLSNFVRTFGRAAGISPQAFRRLRPADRKIFQDRISAMLDDARLINSFSRKPSCTTTSASASKISHRASSSTKLS
;
A
#
# COMPACT_ATOMS: atom_id res chain seq x y z
N MET A 1 18.71 -6.60 -11.69
CA MET A 1 17.28 -6.22 -11.66
C MET A 1 16.77 -6.13 -13.09
N LEU A 2 15.68 -6.84 -13.44
CA LEU A 2 15.01 -6.75 -14.74
C LEU A 2 13.81 -5.79 -14.60
N THR A 3 13.64 -4.89 -15.56
CA THR A 3 12.53 -3.94 -15.58
C THR A 3 11.83 -3.97 -16.94
N LYS A 4 10.51 -3.95 -16.95
CA LYS A 4 9.71 -3.88 -18.16
C LYS A 4 8.61 -2.83 -18.00
N THR A 5 8.63 -1.79 -18.82
CA THR A 5 7.51 -0.83 -18.87
C THR A 5 6.33 -1.48 -19.59
N LEU A 6 5.18 -1.55 -18.92
CA LEU A 6 3.95 -2.17 -19.41
C LEU A 6 2.96 -1.14 -19.98
N LEU A 7 2.95 0.07 -19.39
CA LEU A 7 2.03 1.14 -19.78
C LEU A 7 2.72 2.51 -19.63
N ARG A 8 2.37 3.44 -20.52
CA ARG A 8 2.64 4.88 -20.38
C ARG A 8 1.39 5.66 -20.79
N SER A 9 0.93 6.54 -19.91
CA SER A 9 -0.14 7.50 -20.14
C SER A 9 0.19 8.83 -19.48
N ASP A 10 -0.66 9.83 -19.63
CA ASP A 10 -0.51 11.15 -19.03
C ASP A 10 -0.62 11.12 -17.49
N VAL A 11 -1.34 10.12 -16.96
CA VAL A 11 -1.59 10.01 -15.51
C VAL A 11 -0.63 9.04 -14.82
N MET A 12 -0.09 8.04 -15.53
CA MET A 12 0.80 7.07 -14.91
C MET A 12 1.72 6.33 -15.91
N ARG A 13 2.82 5.80 -15.36
CA ARG A 13 3.67 4.80 -16.00
C ARG A 13 3.68 3.55 -15.13
N VAL A 14 3.40 2.38 -15.72
CA VAL A 14 3.43 1.10 -15.00
C VAL A 14 4.65 0.28 -15.41
N VAL A 15 5.37 -0.21 -14.42
CA VAL A 15 6.61 -0.96 -14.61
C VAL A 15 6.56 -2.26 -13.80
N ASP A 16 6.90 -3.38 -14.45
CA ASP A 16 7.15 -4.66 -13.82
C ASP A 16 8.63 -4.73 -13.43
N TYR A 17 8.90 -4.83 -12.13
CA TYR A 17 10.23 -5.01 -11.56
C TYR A 17 10.42 -6.45 -11.10
N ARG A 18 11.53 -7.05 -11.50
CA ARG A 18 11.94 -8.38 -11.02
C ARG A 18 13.39 -8.32 -10.56
N CYS A 19 13.58 -8.50 -9.27
CA CYS A 19 14.87 -8.51 -8.63
C CYS A 19 15.28 -9.95 -8.32
N SER A 20 16.51 -10.31 -8.72
CA SER A 20 17.12 -11.60 -8.39
C SER A 20 18.24 -11.47 -7.36
N ALA A 21 18.29 -10.34 -6.66
CA ALA A 21 19.28 -10.09 -5.63
C ALA A 21 19.20 -11.12 -4.50
N SER A 22 20.35 -11.47 -3.96
CA SER A 22 20.50 -12.46 -2.90
C SER A 22 21.24 -11.87 -1.70
N PRO A 23 21.19 -12.53 -0.53
CA PRO A 23 21.96 -12.11 0.64
C PRO A 23 23.45 -11.89 0.33
N GLY A 24 24.02 -10.81 0.88
CA GLY A 24 25.42 -10.45 0.69
C GLY A 24 25.71 -9.52 -0.50
N GLN A 25 24.75 -9.24 -1.34
CA GLN A 25 24.90 -8.15 -2.33
C GLN A 25 24.91 -6.80 -1.61
N LYS A 26 25.90 -5.96 -1.94
CA LYS A 26 25.98 -4.61 -1.34
C LYS A 26 24.80 -3.77 -1.83
N PRO A 27 23.99 -3.25 -0.93
CA PRO A 27 22.94 -2.32 -1.27
C PRO A 27 23.56 -0.99 -1.73
N PHE A 28 22.82 -0.25 -2.57
CA PHE A 28 23.20 1.09 -2.99
C PHE A 28 22.02 2.04 -2.79
N THR A 29 22.32 3.31 -2.60
CA THR A 29 21.30 4.34 -2.43
C THR A 29 20.76 4.75 -3.79
N GLU A 30 19.44 4.76 -3.89
CA GLU A 30 18.67 5.23 -5.04
C GLU A 30 17.81 6.42 -4.62
N MET A 31 17.19 7.09 -5.59
CA MET A 31 16.30 8.23 -5.36
C MET A 31 14.99 8.04 -6.11
N HIS A 32 13.88 8.29 -5.44
CA HIS A 32 12.57 8.29 -6.08
C HIS A 32 12.45 9.47 -7.05
N SER A 33 12.24 9.17 -8.33
CA SER A 33 12.03 10.20 -9.37
C SER A 33 10.65 10.87 -9.30
N GLY A 34 9.72 10.33 -8.53
CA GLY A 34 8.35 10.82 -8.42
C GLY A 34 7.52 10.00 -7.45
N TYR A 35 6.22 10.29 -7.39
CA TYR A 35 5.28 9.49 -6.62
C TYR A 35 5.12 8.10 -7.23
N SER A 36 5.15 7.06 -6.40
CA SER A 36 4.92 5.69 -6.87
C SER A 36 4.23 4.83 -5.82
N ILE A 37 3.43 3.88 -6.31
CA ILE A 37 2.80 2.81 -5.55
C ILE A 37 3.34 1.51 -6.12
N SER A 38 4.12 0.76 -5.35
CA SER A 38 4.70 -0.51 -5.81
C SER A 38 4.12 -1.66 -4.99
N TYR A 39 3.30 -2.48 -5.63
CA TYR A 39 2.71 -3.69 -5.04
C TYR A 39 3.72 -4.83 -5.10
N VAL A 40 4.11 -5.36 -3.94
CA VAL A 40 4.95 -6.55 -3.84
C VAL A 40 4.09 -7.78 -4.08
N ARG A 41 4.20 -8.37 -5.26
CA ARG A 41 3.38 -9.55 -5.63
C ARG A 41 4.01 -10.87 -5.21
N LYS A 42 5.36 -10.93 -5.13
CA LYS A 42 6.08 -12.14 -4.79
C LYS A 42 7.41 -11.80 -4.13
N GLY A 43 7.89 -12.70 -3.27
CA GLY A 43 9.16 -12.54 -2.59
C GLY A 43 9.12 -11.52 -1.46
N SER A 44 10.27 -10.97 -1.16
CA SER A 44 10.45 -10.00 -0.06
C SER A 44 11.78 -9.26 -0.19
N PHE A 45 11.86 -8.07 0.38
CA PHE A 45 13.08 -7.26 0.48
C PHE A 45 12.99 -6.28 1.65
N GLY A 46 14.15 -5.89 2.18
CA GLY A 46 14.24 -4.78 3.12
C GLY A 46 14.26 -3.45 2.38
N TYR A 47 13.60 -2.43 2.94
CA TYR A 47 13.52 -1.10 2.37
C TYR A 47 13.81 -0.06 3.44
N ASN A 48 14.86 0.72 3.22
CA ASN A 48 15.29 1.78 4.14
C ASN A 48 15.05 3.14 3.47
N SER A 49 14.29 3.99 4.10
CA SER A 49 14.06 5.37 3.68
C SER A 49 13.76 6.27 4.87
N ARG A 50 14.19 7.51 4.84
CA ARG A 50 13.98 8.51 5.91
C ARG A 50 14.41 8.00 7.31
N GLY A 51 15.45 7.18 7.38
CA GLY A 51 15.94 6.59 8.64
C GLY A 51 15.06 5.47 9.22
N VAL A 52 14.05 5.01 8.48
CA VAL A 52 13.17 3.91 8.88
C VAL A 52 13.42 2.70 8.01
N SER A 53 13.54 1.52 8.65
CA SER A 53 13.67 0.23 7.96
C SER A 53 12.35 -0.50 7.95
N HIS A 54 11.95 -0.98 6.78
CA HIS A 54 10.75 -1.76 6.56
C HIS A 54 11.11 -3.14 5.99
N GLU A 55 10.38 -4.17 6.40
CA GLU A 55 10.46 -5.49 5.77
C GLU A 55 9.22 -5.67 4.88
N LEU A 56 9.44 -5.64 3.58
CA LEU A 56 8.39 -5.79 2.59
C LEU A 56 8.27 -7.24 2.18
N VAL A 57 7.05 -7.75 2.23
CA VAL A 57 6.70 -9.13 1.86
C VAL A 57 5.56 -9.11 0.84
N ALA A 58 5.25 -10.24 0.23
CA ALA A 58 4.12 -10.33 -0.70
C ALA A 58 2.83 -9.73 -0.09
N GLY A 59 2.21 -8.82 -0.80
CA GLY A 59 1.05 -8.03 -0.34
C GLY A 59 1.37 -6.68 0.28
N SER A 60 2.63 -6.39 0.62
CA SER A 60 3.06 -5.06 1.04
C SER A 60 3.02 -4.07 -0.13
N VAL A 61 2.91 -2.79 0.20
CA VAL A 61 2.99 -1.71 -0.78
C VAL A 61 4.12 -0.77 -0.38
N LEU A 62 5.05 -0.51 -1.30
CA LEU A 62 6.07 0.52 -1.17
C LEU A 62 5.52 1.83 -1.75
N LEU A 63 5.72 2.92 -1.03
CA LEU A 63 5.35 4.26 -1.45
C LEU A 63 6.61 5.08 -1.75
N GLY A 64 6.72 5.57 -2.97
CA GLY A 64 7.78 6.49 -3.38
C GLY A 64 7.31 7.94 -3.27
N TYR A 65 8.12 8.77 -2.63
CA TYR A 65 7.94 10.21 -2.57
C TYR A 65 9.06 10.90 -3.37
N PRO A 66 8.76 11.92 -4.19
CA PRO A 66 9.78 12.58 -5.01
C PRO A 66 11.00 13.04 -4.21
N GLN A 67 12.20 12.75 -4.73
CA GLN A 67 13.50 13.11 -4.16
C GLN A 67 13.85 12.43 -2.81
N ASP A 68 13.03 11.51 -2.31
CA ASP A 68 13.43 10.70 -1.16
C ASP A 68 14.51 9.69 -1.59
N GLU A 69 15.59 9.67 -0.82
CA GLU A 69 16.59 8.61 -0.92
C GLU A 69 16.07 7.32 -0.28
N PHE A 70 16.38 6.22 -0.91
CA PHE A 70 16.04 4.90 -0.40
C PHE A 70 17.13 3.87 -0.73
N MET A 71 17.08 2.75 -0.03
CA MET A 71 17.98 1.65 -0.24
C MET A 71 17.22 0.33 -0.06
N CYS A 72 17.25 -0.52 -1.09
CA CYS A 72 16.76 -1.90 -0.99
C CYS A 72 17.86 -2.81 -0.43
N THR A 73 17.50 -3.70 0.50
CA THR A 73 18.42 -4.67 1.12
C THR A 73 17.86 -6.09 1.00
N HIS A 74 18.76 -7.07 0.93
CA HIS A 74 18.39 -8.47 0.75
C HIS A 74 18.98 -9.39 1.82
N ASP A 75 19.40 -8.85 2.97
CA ASP A 75 20.08 -9.59 4.03
C ASP A 75 19.27 -10.76 4.61
N HIS A 76 17.95 -10.65 4.57
CA HIS A 76 17.01 -11.63 5.11
C HIS A 76 16.16 -12.32 4.01
N HIS A 77 16.48 -12.09 2.74
CA HIS A 77 15.60 -12.37 1.61
C HIS A 77 16.29 -13.29 0.59
N VAL A 78 15.83 -14.53 0.47
CA VAL A 78 16.56 -15.59 -0.24
C VAL A 78 16.11 -15.76 -1.70
N CYS A 79 14.92 -15.32 -2.08
CA CYS A 79 14.27 -15.71 -3.33
C CYS A 79 14.10 -14.57 -4.36
N GLY A 80 14.68 -13.40 -4.09
CA GLY A 80 14.37 -12.22 -4.89
C GLY A 80 12.94 -11.74 -4.69
N ASP A 81 12.53 -10.73 -5.47
CA ASP A 81 11.20 -10.14 -5.37
C ASP A 81 10.66 -9.71 -6.73
N GLU A 82 9.35 -9.60 -6.81
CA GLU A 82 8.64 -9.11 -7.98
C GLU A 82 7.62 -8.05 -7.56
N CYS A 83 7.70 -6.87 -8.17
CA CYS A 83 6.86 -5.71 -7.88
C CYS A 83 6.19 -5.16 -9.13
N LEU A 84 4.91 -4.82 -9.03
CA LEU A 84 4.21 -4.03 -10.03
C LEU A 84 4.13 -2.59 -9.52
N ALA A 85 4.84 -1.67 -10.18
CA ALA A 85 4.98 -0.29 -9.76
C ALA A 85 4.22 0.67 -10.67
N PHE A 86 3.42 1.54 -10.06
CA PHE A 86 2.65 2.61 -10.68
C PHE A 86 3.32 3.94 -10.32
N HIS A 87 4.03 4.52 -11.28
CA HIS A 87 4.59 5.87 -11.15
C HIS A 87 3.52 6.86 -11.58
N LEU A 88 3.11 7.74 -10.66
CA LEU A 88 1.95 8.61 -10.82
C LEU A 88 2.38 10.03 -11.19
N SER A 89 1.61 10.70 -12.03
CA SER A 89 1.80 12.12 -12.30
C SER A 89 1.43 12.97 -11.07
N PRO A 90 2.12 14.11 -10.83
CA PRO A 90 1.78 14.98 -9.70
C PRO A 90 0.32 15.44 -9.72
N GLY A 91 -0.22 15.79 -10.89
CA GLY A 91 -1.61 16.22 -11.02
C GLY A 91 -2.62 15.14 -10.64
N PHE A 92 -2.32 13.86 -10.93
CA PHE A 92 -3.16 12.75 -10.49
C PHE A 92 -3.06 12.53 -8.97
N VAL A 93 -1.86 12.66 -8.39
CA VAL A 93 -1.67 12.56 -6.94
C VAL A 93 -2.46 13.63 -6.19
N ASP A 94 -2.45 14.88 -6.67
CA ASP A 94 -3.21 15.99 -6.08
C ASP A 94 -4.74 15.73 -6.11
N LEU A 95 -5.23 14.93 -7.06
CA LEU A 95 -6.64 14.54 -7.13
C LEU A 95 -7.02 13.46 -6.11
N ILE A 96 -6.14 12.50 -5.85
CA ILE A 96 -6.46 11.33 -5.01
C ILE A 96 -6.08 11.52 -3.55
N GLU A 97 -4.99 12.24 -3.26
CA GLU A 97 -4.48 12.38 -1.89
C GLU A 97 -3.59 13.61 -1.73
N ASN A 98 -4.08 14.58 -0.97
CA ASN A 98 -3.34 15.82 -0.69
C ASN A 98 -2.43 15.73 0.55
N ASP A 99 -2.54 14.68 1.38
CA ASP A 99 -1.70 14.52 2.56
C ASP A 99 -0.35 13.88 2.20
N ARG A 100 0.65 14.74 1.98
CA ARG A 100 2.02 14.31 1.70
C ARG A 100 2.61 13.37 2.76
N ARG A 101 2.10 13.43 4.01
CA ARG A 101 2.57 12.55 5.09
C ARG A 101 2.30 11.08 4.80
N LEU A 102 1.22 10.77 4.07
CA LEU A 102 0.94 9.40 3.65
C LEU A 102 2.06 8.86 2.77
N TRP A 103 2.46 9.62 1.75
CA TRP A 103 3.54 9.24 0.83
C TRP A 103 4.90 9.11 1.52
N GLN A 104 5.11 9.88 2.58
CA GLN A 104 6.34 9.86 3.37
C GLN A 104 6.42 8.70 4.37
N THR A 105 5.40 7.86 4.49
CA THR A 105 5.44 6.66 5.34
C THR A 105 6.37 5.58 4.79
N GLY A 106 6.73 5.65 3.52
CA GLY A 106 7.63 4.72 2.81
C GLY A 106 7.01 3.37 2.48
N SER A 107 6.15 2.82 3.34
CA SER A 107 5.48 1.54 3.06
C SER A 107 4.15 1.39 3.78
N LEU A 108 3.30 0.53 3.22
CA LEU A 108 2.08 0.04 3.88
C LEU A 108 2.18 -1.46 4.09
N PRO A 109 1.70 -1.96 5.24
CA PRO A 109 1.62 -3.39 5.48
C PRO A 109 0.64 -4.04 4.50
N PRO A 110 0.65 -5.39 4.38
CA PRO A 110 -0.33 -6.11 3.58
C PRO A 110 -1.77 -5.79 4.01
N LEU A 111 -2.47 -4.92 3.28
CA LEU A 111 -3.87 -4.57 3.49
C LEU A 111 -4.76 -5.38 2.56
N PRO A 112 -5.89 -5.94 3.02
CA PRO A 112 -6.69 -6.85 2.20
C PRO A 112 -7.21 -6.18 0.93
N GLU A 113 -7.58 -4.91 0.99
CA GLU A 113 -8.05 -4.12 -0.13
C GLU A 113 -6.99 -3.95 -1.20
N LEU A 114 -5.77 -3.62 -0.80
CA LEU A 114 -4.65 -3.39 -1.71
C LEU A 114 -4.13 -4.70 -2.30
N MET A 115 -4.18 -5.79 -1.52
CA MET A 115 -3.80 -7.11 -2.04
C MET A 115 -4.76 -7.60 -3.13
N VAL A 116 -6.08 -7.44 -2.94
CA VAL A 116 -7.07 -7.83 -3.94
C VAL A 116 -6.93 -6.99 -5.21
N LEU A 117 -6.78 -5.67 -5.09
CA LEU A 117 -6.60 -4.78 -6.24
C LEU A 117 -5.22 -4.94 -6.90
N GLY A 118 -4.18 -5.23 -6.13
CA GLY A 118 -2.86 -5.56 -6.66
C GLY A 118 -2.87 -6.81 -7.54
N GLU A 119 -3.61 -7.85 -7.15
CA GLU A 119 -3.78 -9.06 -7.97
C GLU A 119 -4.64 -8.80 -9.22
N LEU A 120 -5.65 -7.93 -9.13
CA LEU A 120 -6.41 -7.48 -10.30
C LEU A 120 -5.52 -6.73 -11.29
N ALA A 121 -4.71 -5.79 -10.79
CA ALA A 121 -3.76 -5.05 -11.61
C ALA A 121 -2.70 -5.97 -12.23
N GLN A 122 -2.26 -7.00 -11.50
CA GLN A 122 -1.36 -8.01 -12.04
C GLN A 122 -2.04 -8.85 -13.15
N ALA A 123 -3.30 -9.23 -12.97
CA ALA A 123 -4.06 -9.93 -14.00
C ALA A 123 -4.21 -9.06 -15.27
N ALA A 124 -4.44 -7.76 -15.11
CA ALA A 124 -4.46 -6.81 -16.22
C ALA A 124 -3.09 -6.68 -16.91
N ALA A 125 -2.01 -6.61 -16.12
CA ALA A 125 -0.64 -6.57 -16.63
C ALA A 125 -0.26 -7.82 -17.43
N ASP A 126 -0.81 -8.98 -17.07
CA ASP A 126 -0.61 -10.26 -17.74
C ASP A 126 -1.56 -10.50 -18.91
N GLY A 127 -2.47 -9.54 -19.22
CA GLY A 127 -3.49 -9.68 -20.27
C GLY A 127 -4.59 -10.69 -19.92
N ARG A 128 -4.79 -11.00 -18.64
CA ARG A 128 -5.76 -11.99 -18.13
C ARG A 128 -7.01 -11.34 -17.49
N SER A 129 -7.17 -10.05 -17.70
CA SER A 129 -8.34 -9.29 -17.24
C SER A 129 -8.81 -8.39 -18.36
N ASP A 130 -10.11 -8.25 -18.51
CA ASP A 130 -10.73 -7.30 -19.45
C ASP A 130 -10.61 -5.83 -18.99
N ILE A 131 -10.14 -5.60 -17.75
CA ILE A 131 -9.87 -4.26 -17.22
C ILE A 131 -8.53 -3.76 -17.75
N GLY A 132 -8.49 -2.48 -18.15
CA GLY A 132 -7.25 -1.82 -18.53
C GLY A 132 -6.29 -1.70 -17.32
N LEU A 133 -5.00 -1.79 -17.60
CA LEU A 133 -3.96 -1.68 -16.56
C LEU A 133 -3.95 -0.27 -15.93
N ASP A 134 -4.28 0.76 -16.69
CA ASP A 134 -4.47 2.13 -16.23
C ASP A 134 -5.65 2.24 -15.25
N GLU A 135 -6.78 1.63 -15.59
CA GLU A 135 -7.97 1.60 -14.75
C GLU A 135 -7.72 0.86 -13.44
N ALA A 136 -7.09 -0.32 -13.48
CA ALA A 136 -6.69 -1.07 -12.29
C ALA A 136 -5.72 -0.27 -11.41
N GLY A 137 -4.79 0.48 -12.03
CA GLY A 137 -3.86 1.38 -11.33
C GLY A 137 -4.56 2.55 -10.66
N ILE A 138 -5.55 3.17 -11.29
CA ILE A 138 -6.38 4.23 -10.71
C ILE A 138 -7.13 3.71 -9.49
N TRP A 139 -7.73 2.52 -9.57
CA TRP A 139 -8.45 1.93 -8.43
C TRP A 139 -7.53 1.60 -7.27
N LEU A 140 -6.35 1.03 -7.55
CA LEU A 140 -5.36 0.75 -6.52
C LEU A 140 -4.93 2.04 -5.80
N ALA A 141 -4.66 3.11 -6.57
CA ALA A 141 -4.24 4.39 -6.01
C ALA A 141 -5.34 5.07 -5.19
N ALA A 142 -6.58 5.12 -5.71
CA ALA A 142 -7.73 5.69 -5.01
C ALA A 142 -8.05 4.91 -3.73
N ARG A 143 -7.98 3.57 -3.78
CA ARG A 143 -8.22 2.75 -2.59
C ARG A 143 -7.11 2.89 -1.56
N MET A 144 -5.87 2.98 -2.00
CA MET A 144 -4.72 3.26 -1.13
C MET A 144 -4.94 4.55 -0.33
N ALA A 145 -5.33 5.64 -0.97
CA ALA A 145 -5.61 6.92 -0.32
C ALA A 145 -6.69 6.82 0.75
N GLN A 146 -7.70 5.96 0.57
CA GLN A 146 -8.79 5.78 1.55
C GLN A 146 -8.43 4.91 2.75
N VAL A 147 -7.70 3.80 2.52
CA VAL A 147 -7.44 2.81 3.57
C VAL A 147 -6.13 3.02 4.29
N ALA A 148 -5.22 3.78 3.70
CA ALA A 148 -3.94 4.08 4.30
C ALA A 148 -4.09 5.28 5.25
N SER A 149 -3.66 5.08 6.48
CA SER A 149 -3.53 6.17 7.44
C SER A 149 -2.05 6.43 7.70
N PRO A 150 -1.63 7.71 7.81
CA PRO A 150 -0.27 8.03 8.22
C PRO A 150 0.01 7.37 9.58
N ARG A 151 0.70 6.26 9.59
CA ARG A 151 1.13 5.63 10.84
C ARG A 151 2.34 6.38 11.35
N LYS A 152 2.31 6.82 12.60
CA LYS A 152 3.54 7.13 13.31
C LYS A 152 4.35 5.83 13.32
N SER A 153 5.46 5.82 12.60
CA SER A 153 6.43 4.74 12.72
C SER A 153 6.93 4.77 14.17
N ASN A 154 6.32 3.98 15.03
CA ASN A 154 7.01 3.60 16.25
C ASN A 154 8.16 2.71 15.76
N ALA A 155 9.33 3.31 15.60
CA ALA A 155 10.58 2.59 15.34
C ALA A 155 10.82 1.65 16.56
N SER A 156 10.06 0.57 16.57
CA SER A 156 10.22 -0.50 17.54
C SER A 156 11.54 -1.16 17.21
N ILE A 157 12.47 -1.12 18.14
CA ILE A 157 13.77 -1.76 17.99
C ILE A 157 13.52 -3.26 17.79
N THR A 158 13.65 -3.70 16.54
CA THR A 158 13.59 -5.11 16.15
C THR A 158 14.99 -5.58 15.81
N THR A 159 15.38 -6.73 16.32
CA THR A 159 16.68 -7.32 15.99
C THR A 159 16.69 -7.86 14.55
N SER A 160 17.87 -7.97 13.95
CA SER A 160 18.04 -8.62 12.63
C SER A 160 17.45 -10.03 12.62
N GLN A 161 17.61 -10.79 13.69
CA GLN A 161 17.06 -12.14 13.82
C GLN A 161 15.52 -12.14 13.88
N GLU A 162 14.89 -11.17 14.56
CA GLU A 162 13.43 -11.04 14.57
C GLU A 162 12.89 -10.72 13.18
N ARG A 163 13.55 -9.80 12.45
CA ARG A 163 13.18 -9.48 11.06
C ARG A 163 13.28 -10.70 10.16
N LYS A 164 14.41 -11.41 10.18
CA LYS A 164 14.60 -12.65 9.42
C LYS A 164 13.49 -13.67 9.67
N ARG A 165 13.22 -13.98 10.95
CA ARG A 165 12.15 -14.93 11.33
C ARG A 165 10.76 -14.49 10.89
N ALA A 166 10.46 -13.18 10.96
CA ALA A 166 9.17 -12.67 10.53
C ALA A 166 8.99 -12.78 9.01
N VAL A 167 10.03 -12.48 8.24
CA VAL A 167 10.04 -12.61 6.77
C VAL A 167 9.90 -14.09 6.37
N GLU A 168 10.69 -14.99 6.96
CA GLU A 168 10.59 -16.44 6.70
C GLU A 168 9.19 -16.96 6.99
N ALA A 169 8.59 -16.56 8.12
CA ALA A 169 7.23 -16.94 8.47
C ALA A 169 6.20 -16.37 7.50
N ALA A 170 6.34 -15.11 7.06
CA ALA A 170 5.42 -14.50 6.11
C ALA A 170 5.48 -15.21 4.75
N MET A 171 6.67 -15.51 4.24
CA MET A 171 6.84 -16.26 3.00
C MET A 171 6.25 -17.66 3.11
N TRP A 172 6.47 -18.34 4.24
CA TRP A 172 5.90 -19.66 4.47
C TRP A 172 4.36 -19.62 4.52
N ILE A 173 3.76 -18.67 5.28
CA ILE A 173 2.30 -18.46 5.32
C ILE A 173 1.76 -18.16 3.92
N HIS A 174 2.41 -17.30 3.16
CA HIS A 174 1.96 -16.93 1.81
C HIS A 174 1.89 -18.17 0.90
N THR A 175 2.95 -18.99 0.89
CA THR A 175 3.04 -20.20 0.06
C THR A 175 2.00 -21.24 0.45
N HIS A 176 1.78 -21.46 1.75
CA HIS A 176 0.89 -22.51 2.28
C HIS A 176 -0.49 -21.96 2.70
N SER A 177 -0.86 -20.75 2.24
CA SER A 177 -2.08 -20.07 2.69
C SER A 177 -3.38 -20.86 2.43
N HIS A 178 -3.40 -21.73 1.43
CA HIS A 178 -4.52 -22.60 1.10
C HIS A 178 -4.73 -23.75 2.08
N GLU A 179 -3.73 -24.06 2.89
CA GLU A 179 -3.78 -25.15 3.85
C GLU A 179 -4.42 -24.72 5.18
N ASN A 180 -4.80 -25.69 6.00
CA ASN A 180 -5.28 -25.44 7.36
C ASN A 180 -4.10 -25.16 8.30
N LEU A 181 -3.70 -23.89 8.39
CA LEU A 181 -2.55 -23.47 9.17
C LEU A 181 -2.91 -23.09 10.61
N ALA A 182 -2.37 -23.83 11.56
CA ALA A 182 -2.43 -23.45 12.96
C ALA A 182 -1.24 -22.53 13.34
N LEU A 183 -1.50 -21.43 14.04
CA LEU A 183 -0.48 -20.47 14.52
C LEU A 183 0.68 -21.18 15.24
N LYS A 184 0.36 -22.19 16.05
CA LYS A 184 1.36 -22.99 16.79
C LYS A 184 2.34 -23.73 15.85
N HIS A 185 1.86 -24.13 14.68
CA HIS A 185 2.70 -24.82 13.69
C HIS A 185 3.68 -23.83 13.04
N VAL A 186 3.19 -22.67 12.60
CA VAL A 186 4.03 -21.63 12.02
C VAL A 186 5.09 -21.14 13.02
N ALA A 187 4.69 -20.92 14.29
CA ALA A 187 5.62 -20.50 15.34
C ALA A 187 6.76 -21.49 15.54
N ARG A 188 6.48 -22.80 15.49
CA ARG A 188 7.51 -23.85 15.59
C ARG A 188 8.49 -23.84 14.43
N GLN A 189 8.06 -23.53 13.22
CA GLN A 189 8.95 -23.45 12.04
C GLN A 189 10.08 -22.41 12.23
N VAL A 190 9.78 -21.31 12.95
CA VAL A 190 10.75 -20.26 13.22
C VAL A 190 11.35 -20.33 14.64
N GLY A 191 11.16 -21.46 15.35
CA GLY A 191 11.76 -21.73 16.64
C GLY A 191 11.24 -20.83 17.77
N LEU A 192 9.94 -20.46 17.76
CA LEU A 192 9.31 -19.58 18.76
C LEU A 192 8.07 -20.21 19.38
N SER A 193 7.73 -19.76 20.61
CA SER A 193 6.41 -19.99 21.17
C SER A 193 5.35 -19.18 20.41
N ALA A 194 4.09 -19.64 20.40
CA ALA A 194 3.01 -18.96 19.70
C ALA A 194 2.83 -17.49 20.13
N PHE A 195 3.02 -17.19 21.42
CA PHE A 195 2.90 -15.83 21.95
C PHE A 195 4.03 -14.91 21.47
N HIS A 196 5.29 -15.38 21.56
CA HIS A 196 6.42 -14.61 21.07
C HIS A 196 6.36 -14.40 19.56
N PHE A 197 5.97 -15.43 18.82
CA PHE A 197 5.75 -15.35 17.37
C PHE A 197 4.71 -14.30 17.02
N LEU A 198 3.53 -14.32 17.65
CA LEU A 198 2.46 -13.36 17.40
C LEU A 198 2.96 -11.91 17.57
N ARG A 199 3.65 -11.62 18.68
CA ARG A 199 4.15 -10.28 18.98
C ARG A 199 5.25 -9.84 18.00
N MET A 200 6.22 -10.70 17.75
CA MET A 200 7.34 -10.45 16.84
C MET A 200 6.83 -10.21 15.41
N PHE A 201 6.00 -11.13 14.90
CA PHE A 201 5.45 -11.02 13.55
C PHE A 201 4.62 -9.74 13.35
N SER A 202 3.73 -9.44 14.29
CA SER A 202 2.88 -8.23 14.21
C SER A 202 3.69 -6.94 14.27
N ARG A 203 4.81 -6.94 14.99
CA ARG A 203 5.71 -5.79 15.11
C ARG A 203 6.47 -5.55 13.81
N VAL A 204 6.98 -6.61 13.18
CA VAL A 204 7.81 -6.51 11.97
C VAL A 204 6.94 -6.31 10.72
N ILE A 205 5.92 -7.14 10.53
CA ILE A 205 5.09 -7.15 9.30
C ILE A 205 3.93 -6.13 9.38
N GLY A 206 3.63 -5.62 10.57
CA GLY A 206 2.57 -4.63 10.76
C GLY A 206 1.15 -5.20 10.83
N VAL A 207 0.99 -6.53 10.69
CA VAL A 207 -0.29 -7.26 10.78
C VAL A 207 -0.09 -8.55 11.54
N THR A 208 -1.18 -9.12 12.12
CA THR A 208 -1.07 -10.41 12.80
C THR A 208 -0.88 -11.56 11.81
N PRO A 209 -0.29 -12.71 12.21
CA PRO A 209 -0.15 -13.87 11.34
C PRO A 209 -1.48 -14.37 10.76
N HIS A 210 -2.55 -14.36 11.56
CA HIS A 210 -3.88 -14.75 11.08
C HIS A 210 -4.45 -13.75 10.07
N GLN A 211 -4.28 -12.45 10.29
CA GLN A 211 -4.67 -11.43 9.32
C GLN A 211 -3.90 -11.62 8.00
N TYR A 212 -2.60 -11.88 8.08
CA TYR A 212 -1.77 -12.11 6.90
C TYR A 212 -2.22 -13.37 6.14
N LEU A 213 -2.51 -14.47 6.86
CA LEU A 213 -3.05 -15.69 6.26
C LEU A 213 -4.36 -15.44 5.50
N VAL A 214 -5.34 -14.80 6.14
CA VAL A 214 -6.63 -14.50 5.50
C VAL A 214 -6.44 -13.61 4.27
N ARG A 215 -5.56 -12.61 4.35
CA ARG A 215 -5.25 -11.69 3.24
C ARG A 215 -4.56 -12.40 2.08
N SER A 216 -3.64 -13.31 2.36
CA SER A 216 -3.00 -14.17 1.34
C SER A 216 -4.03 -15.07 0.63
N ARG A 217 -5.01 -15.59 1.36
CA ARG A 217 -6.14 -16.33 0.76
C ARG A 217 -7.00 -15.46 -0.16
N LEU A 218 -7.30 -14.22 0.26
CA LEU A 218 -8.06 -13.27 -0.56
C LEU A 218 -7.30 -12.87 -1.82
N ALA A 219 -6.00 -12.62 -1.73
CA ALA A 219 -5.15 -12.35 -2.90
C ALA A 219 -5.15 -13.54 -3.87
N ARG A 220 -4.96 -14.77 -3.36
CA ARG A 220 -5.06 -15.98 -4.17
C ARG A 220 -6.43 -16.12 -4.83
N ALA A 221 -7.52 -15.86 -4.09
CA ALA A 221 -8.88 -15.90 -4.62
C ALA A 221 -9.09 -14.84 -5.72
N ALA A 222 -8.62 -13.62 -5.53
CA ALA A 222 -8.71 -12.56 -6.55
C ALA A 222 -8.01 -12.98 -7.85
N ARG A 223 -6.83 -13.59 -7.74
CA ARG A 223 -6.08 -14.14 -8.89
C ARG A 223 -6.88 -15.22 -9.62
N LEU A 224 -7.43 -16.19 -8.90
CA LEU A 224 -8.24 -17.28 -9.49
C LEU A 224 -9.53 -16.75 -10.10
N LEU A 225 -10.22 -15.82 -9.44
CA LEU A 225 -11.44 -15.20 -9.98
C LEU A 225 -11.19 -14.43 -11.30
N ALA A 226 -10.01 -13.84 -11.45
CA ALA A 226 -9.63 -13.13 -12.68
C ALA A 226 -9.18 -14.07 -13.82
N GLN A 227 -8.84 -15.33 -13.53
CA GLN A 227 -8.15 -16.22 -14.47
C GLN A 227 -8.91 -17.51 -14.79
N ASP A 228 -9.84 -17.92 -13.92
CA ASP A 228 -10.36 -19.28 -13.92
C ASP A 228 -11.89 -19.31 -14.05
N GLU A 229 -12.38 -20.31 -14.76
CA GLU A 229 -13.80 -20.59 -14.95
C GLU A 229 -14.40 -21.41 -13.77
N GLN A 230 -13.58 -21.82 -12.79
CA GLN A 230 -14.03 -22.55 -11.61
C GLN A 230 -15.16 -21.82 -10.88
N THR A 231 -16.08 -22.56 -10.26
CA THR A 231 -17.15 -21.95 -9.47
C THR A 231 -16.59 -21.14 -8.29
N VAL A 232 -17.32 -20.08 -7.88
CA VAL A 232 -16.93 -19.28 -6.70
C VAL A 232 -16.82 -20.16 -5.45
N THR A 233 -17.67 -21.19 -5.34
CA THR A 233 -17.63 -22.15 -4.25
C THR A 233 -16.34 -22.96 -4.25
N HIS A 234 -15.93 -23.45 -5.41
CA HIS A 234 -14.70 -24.22 -5.54
C HIS A 234 -13.48 -23.38 -5.18
N ILE A 235 -13.40 -22.13 -5.72
CA ILE A 235 -12.32 -21.21 -5.38
C ILE A 235 -12.28 -20.92 -3.87
N ALA A 236 -13.43 -20.69 -3.21
CA ALA A 236 -13.49 -20.43 -1.78
C ALA A 236 -12.83 -21.57 -0.96
N LEU A 237 -13.14 -22.80 -1.30
CA LEU A 237 -12.57 -23.98 -0.64
C LEU A 237 -11.10 -24.19 -0.99
N ASP A 238 -10.73 -24.03 -2.27
CA ASP A 238 -9.35 -24.20 -2.75
C ASP A 238 -8.37 -23.20 -2.11
N VAL A 239 -8.82 -21.98 -1.83
CA VAL A 239 -7.99 -20.99 -1.15
C VAL A 239 -7.97 -21.13 0.37
N GLY A 240 -8.71 -22.11 0.93
CA GLY A 240 -8.67 -22.47 2.34
C GLY A 240 -9.75 -21.84 3.22
N PHE A 241 -10.84 -21.29 2.67
CA PHE A 241 -12.01 -20.92 3.48
C PHE A 241 -12.85 -22.14 3.83
N ALA A 242 -13.33 -22.23 5.07
CA ALA A 242 -14.14 -23.35 5.54
C ALA A 242 -15.56 -23.35 4.96
N ASP A 243 -16.08 -22.18 4.60
CA ASP A 243 -17.43 -22.02 4.05
C ASP A 243 -17.53 -20.84 3.09
N LEU A 244 -18.46 -20.96 2.14
CA LEU A 244 -18.72 -19.97 1.10
C LEU A 244 -19.22 -18.64 1.67
N SER A 245 -20.05 -18.66 2.70
CA SER A 245 -20.66 -17.44 3.25
C SER A 245 -19.61 -16.53 3.89
N ASN A 246 -18.68 -17.12 4.65
CA ASN A 246 -17.55 -16.40 5.22
C ASN A 246 -16.63 -15.84 4.13
N PHE A 247 -16.35 -16.64 3.09
CA PHE A 247 -15.57 -16.18 1.94
C PHE A 247 -16.23 -14.97 1.27
N VAL A 248 -17.49 -15.08 0.84
CA VAL A 248 -18.21 -14.02 0.14
C VAL A 248 -18.23 -12.72 0.94
N ARG A 249 -18.52 -12.80 2.25
CA ARG A 249 -18.52 -11.64 3.14
C ARG A 249 -17.14 -11.02 3.29
N THR A 250 -16.10 -11.83 3.48
CA THR A 250 -14.73 -11.37 3.71
C THR A 250 -14.13 -10.78 2.45
N PHE A 251 -14.33 -11.45 1.30
CA PHE A 251 -13.91 -10.96 0.00
C PHE A 251 -14.63 -9.67 -0.38
N GLY A 252 -15.97 -9.65 -0.23
CA GLY A 252 -16.77 -8.46 -0.54
C GLY A 252 -16.38 -7.24 0.28
N ARG A 253 -15.97 -7.43 1.54
CA ARG A 253 -15.45 -6.34 2.38
C ARG A 253 -14.11 -5.81 1.85
N ALA A 254 -13.22 -6.69 1.41
CA ALA A 254 -11.91 -6.32 0.87
C ALA A 254 -12.01 -5.70 -0.53
N ALA A 255 -12.75 -6.35 -1.42
CA ALA A 255 -12.89 -5.93 -2.84
C ALA A 255 -13.89 -4.77 -3.04
N GLY A 256 -14.78 -4.53 -2.08
CA GLY A 256 -15.92 -3.62 -2.24
C GLY A 256 -17.07 -4.18 -3.08
N ILE A 257 -16.91 -5.35 -3.69
CA ILE A 257 -17.90 -6.04 -4.54
C ILE A 257 -17.88 -7.53 -4.26
N SER A 258 -18.95 -8.24 -4.66
CA SER A 258 -19.01 -9.70 -4.48
C SER A 258 -17.98 -10.43 -5.37
N PRO A 259 -17.56 -11.65 -5.00
CA PRO A 259 -16.67 -12.46 -5.84
C PRO A 259 -17.21 -12.70 -7.24
N GLN A 260 -18.52 -12.86 -7.37
CA GLN A 260 -19.18 -13.03 -8.65
C GLN A 260 -19.14 -11.76 -9.52
N ALA A 261 -19.34 -10.58 -8.91
CA ALA A 261 -19.19 -9.30 -9.59
C ALA A 261 -17.73 -9.05 -9.98
N PHE A 262 -16.78 -9.39 -9.10
CA PHE A 262 -15.34 -9.26 -9.37
C PHE A 262 -14.91 -10.08 -10.59
N ARG A 263 -15.41 -11.32 -10.73
CA ARG A 263 -15.16 -12.17 -11.91
C ARG A 263 -15.68 -11.57 -13.20
N ARG A 264 -16.84 -10.88 -13.14
CA ARG A 264 -17.52 -10.30 -14.31
C ARG A 264 -17.03 -8.89 -14.65
N LEU A 265 -15.98 -8.39 -14.00
CA LEU A 265 -15.42 -7.10 -14.33
C LEU A 265 -14.96 -7.07 -15.79
N ARG A 266 -15.74 -6.36 -16.62
CA ARG A 266 -15.48 -6.16 -18.04
C ARG A 266 -15.45 -4.67 -18.34
N PRO A 267 -14.86 -4.22 -19.48
CA PRO A 267 -14.85 -2.82 -19.87
C PRO A 267 -16.24 -2.18 -19.93
N ALA A 268 -17.30 -2.97 -20.17
CA ALA A 268 -18.68 -2.50 -20.17
C ALA A 268 -19.21 -2.09 -18.78
N ASP A 269 -18.61 -2.59 -17.70
CA ASP A 269 -18.99 -2.26 -16.31
C ASP A 269 -18.29 -0.98 -15.81
N ARG A 270 -17.53 -0.30 -16.67
CA ARG A 270 -16.82 0.96 -16.39
C ARG A 270 -17.68 1.98 -15.65
N LYS A 271 -18.94 2.10 -16.01
CA LYS A 271 -19.84 3.11 -15.44
C LYS A 271 -20.06 2.88 -13.93
N ILE A 272 -20.26 1.63 -13.50
CA ILE A 272 -20.49 1.28 -12.10
C ILE A 272 -19.25 1.60 -11.24
N PHE A 273 -18.06 1.38 -11.79
CA PHE A 273 -16.81 1.67 -11.08
C PHE A 273 -16.41 3.15 -11.18
N GLN A 274 -16.63 3.80 -12.32
CA GLN A 274 -16.42 5.24 -12.46
C GLN A 274 -17.34 6.02 -11.51
N ASP A 275 -18.61 5.65 -11.39
CA ASP A 275 -19.57 6.26 -10.46
C ASP A 275 -19.10 6.01 -9.00
N ARG A 276 -18.56 4.84 -8.69
CA ARG A 276 -17.99 4.56 -7.34
C ARG A 276 -16.68 5.30 -7.09
N ILE A 277 -15.78 5.40 -8.06
CA ILE A 277 -14.57 6.20 -7.94
C ILE A 277 -14.92 7.68 -7.79
N SER A 278 -15.86 8.20 -8.56
CA SER A 278 -16.35 9.57 -8.41
C SER A 278 -16.96 9.79 -7.02
N ALA A 279 -17.84 8.91 -6.56
CA ALA A 279 -18.39 8.96 -5.20
C ALA A 279 -17.27 8.85 -4.12
N MET A 280 -16.28 8.00 -4.34
CA MET A 280 -15.14 7.85 -3.45
C MET A 280 -14.24 9.09 -3.42
N LEU A 281 -14.00 9.71 -4.57
CA LEU A 281 -13.22 10.96 -4.67
C LEU A 281 -14.01 12.15 -4.10
N ASP A 282 -15.32 12.15 -4.25
CA ASP A 282 -16.21 13.18 -3.67
C ASP A 282 -16.30 13.04 -2.15
N ASP A 283 -16.40 11.82 -1.60
CA ASP A 283 -16.32 11.58 -0.15
C ASP A 283 -14.98 12.01 0.43
N ALA A 284 -13.87 11.71 -0.26
CA ALA A 284 -12.53 12.16 0.14
C ALA A 284 -12.41 13.70 0.10
N ARG A 285 -13.02 14.36 -0.88
CA ARG A 285 -13.07 15.83 -0.98
C ARG A 285 -13.93 16.44 0.13
N LEU A 286 -15.06 15.82 0.48
CA LEU A 286 -15.92 16.27 1.59
C LEU A 286 -15.18 16.14 2.93
N ILE A 287 -14.52 15.04 3.21
CA ILE A 287 -13.75 14.84 4.45
C ILE A 287 -12.61 15.87 4.54
N ASN A 288 -11.91 16.15 3.43
CA ASN A 288 -10.84 17.15 3.39
C ASN A 288 -11.36 18.59 3.51
N SER A 289 -12.58 18.87 3.05
CA SER A 289 -13.21 20.20 3.21
C SER A 289 -13.57 20.53 4.68
N PHE A 290 -13.98 19.52 5.46
CA PHE A 290 -14.25 19.65 6.89
C PHE A 290 -12.99 19.76 7.75
N SER A 291 -11.84 19.30 7.26
CA SER A 291 -10.56 19.37 7.96
C SER A 291 -9.85 20.72 7.81
N ARG A 292 -10.28 21.58 6.91
CA ARG A 292 -9.79 22.95 6.81
C ARG A 292 -10.48 23.84 7.85
N LYS A 293 -9.85 24.00 9.01
CA LYS A 293 -10.19 25.10 9.93
C LYS A 293 -10.01 26.42 9.17
N PRO A 294 -10.98 27.36 9.25
CA PRO A 294 -10.79 28.68 8.65
C PRO A 294 -9.58 29.34 9.30
N SER A 295 -8.59 29.71 8.50
CA SER A 295 -7.48 30.55 8.94
C SER A 295 -8.08 31.88 9.35
N CYS A 296 -7.98 32.22 10.65
CA CYS A 296 -8.34 33.50 11.18
C CYS A 296 -7.43 34.58 10.52
N THR A 297 -7.94 35.26 9.51
CA THR A 297 -7.32 36.48 8.97
C THR A 297 -7.49 37.57 10.03
N THR A 298 -6.41 37.84 10.75
CA THR A 298 -6.26 39.05 11.54
C THR A 298 -6.20 40.24 10.60
N THR A 299 -7.32 40.94 10.46
CA THR A 299 -7.38 42.23 9.81
C THR A 299 -6.59 43.23 10.66
N SER A 300 -5.40 43.60 10.24
CA SER A 300 -4.68 44.75 10.84
C SER A 300 -5.38 46.02 10.44
N ALA A 301 -6.08 46.64 11.40
CA ALA A 301 -6.63 47.97 11.26
C ALA A 301 -5.47 49.00 11.19
N SER A 302 -5.39 49.67 10.07
CA SER A 302 -4.49 50.81 9.87
C SER A 302 -4.95 52.00 10.75
N ALA A 303 -4.15 52.35 11.76
CA ALA A 303 -4.32 53.59 12.51
C ALA A 303 -3.73 54.76 11.71
N SER A 304 -4.60 55.68 11.29
CA SER A 304 -4.28 56.92 10.65
C SER A 304 -3.53 57.86 11.62
N LYS A 305 -2.44 58.43 11.12
CA LYS A 305 -1.69 59.52 11.76
C LYS A 305 -2.53 60.79 11.83
N ILE A 306 -2.76 61.31 13.04
CA ILE A 306 -3.16 62.69 13.29
C ILE A 306 -1.87 63.43 13.71
N SER A 307 -1.49 64.43 12.89
CA SER A 307 -0.44 65.37 13.20
C SER A 307 -0.97 66.47 14.12
N HIS A 308 -0.30 66.74 15.21
CA HIS A 308 -0.38 68.01 15.91
C HIS A 308 1.01 68.64 16.07
N ARG A 309 1.11 69.83 15.53
CA ARG A 309 2.18 70.82 15.62
C ARG A 309 2.04 71.59 16.92
N ALA A 310 3.12 71.83 17.60
CA ALA A 310 3.43 73.04 18.41
C ALA A 310 4.79 72.80 19.06
N SER A 311 5.78 73.53 18.68
CA SER A 311 6.24 74.82 19.10
C SER A 311 7.02 74.80 20.41
N SER A 312 8.32 75.09 20.20
CA SER A 312 9.18 76.01 20.96
C SER A 312 9.52 75.78 22.45
N SER A 313 10.77 75.75 22.67
CA SER A 313 11.61 76.69 23.45
C SER A 313 12.49 76.05 24.52
N THR A 314 13.77 76.14 24.30
CA THR A 314 14.77 76.87 25.12
C THR A 314 15.29 76.21 26.44
N LYS A 315 16.59 76.01 26.36
CA LYS A 315 17.68 76.34 27.33
C LYS A 315 18.03 75.44 28.53
N LEU A 316 19.31 75.17 28.51
CA LEU A 316 20.30 75.29 29.61
C LEU A 316 20.27 74.21 30.72
N SER A 317 21.25 73.45 30.83
CA SER A 317 22.56 73.51 31.47
C SER A 317 23.33 72.24 31.18
#